data_b7f601e487a9253f69447b1fd0165583
#
_entry.id   b7f601e487a9253f69447b1fd0165583
#
_cell.length_a   1.000
_cell.length_b   1.000
_cell.length_c   1.000
_cell.angle_alpha   90.00
_cell.angle_beta   90.00
_cell.angle_gamma   90.00
#
_symmetry.space_group_name_H-M   'P 1'
#
loop_
_entity.id
_entity.type
_entity.pdbx_description
1 polymer ?
#
loop_
_entity_poly.entity_id
_entity_poly.type
_entity_poly.pdbx_seq_one_letter_code
_entity_poly.pdbx_strand_id
1 'polypeptide(L)'
;VEAGKTYYAYLGGATAQIWKVYYTAKEASWSAADILAAGEGSNGLTLCGDGWSNNNATYEKTFEDGFSALGDNAKAGSKKASGEDGKSVAGTVPVAGCYVTYTAPANGTLSIDTKIGKGKTFYVVAADGTKAAEVKNTTDASTYNTVTAQVEAGKTYYAYLGGATAQIWKVYYTA
;
A
#
# COMPACT_ATOMS: atom_id res chain seq x y z
N VAL A 1 -10.21 -15.29 -12.60
CA VAL A 1 -11.48 -14.64 -12.15
C VAL A 1 -11.17 -13.23 -11.68
N GLU A 2 -12.06 -12.30 -11.94
CA GLU A 2 -11.94 -10.89 -11.56
C GLU A 2 -12.81 -10.62 -10.33
N ALA A 3 -12.37 -9.73 -9.46
CA ALA A 3 -13.13 -9.33 -8.28
C ALA A 3 -14.50 -8.75 -8.67
N GLY A 4 -15.53 -9.13 -7.94
CA GLY A 4 -16.91 -8.68 -8.18
C GLY A 4 -17.59 -9.25 -9.42
N LYS A 5 -16.94 -10.14 -10.16
CA LYS A 5 -17.55 -10.86 -11.30
C LYS A 5 -18.12 -12.21 -10.86
N THR A 6 -19.29 -12.54 -11.36
CA THR A 6 -19.88 -13.87 -11.19
C THR A 6 -19.51 -14.73 -12.39
N TYR A 7 -19.00 -15.92 -12.11
CA TYR A 7 -18.60 -16.89 -13.13
C TYR A 7 -19.49 -18.12 -13.03
N TYR A 8 -19.95 -18.63 -14.17
CA TYR A 8 -20.77 -19.82 -14.26
C TYR A 8 -19.96 -20.97 -14.86
N ALA A 9 -19.85 -22.07 -14.12
CA ALA A 9 -19.23 -23.30 -14.61
C ALA A 9 -20.31 -24.36 -14.85
N TYR A 10 -20.42 -24.84 -16.09
CA TYR A 10 -21.41 -25.87 -16.46
C TYR A 10 -20.86 -26.78 -17.55
N LEU A 11 -21.42 -27.98 -17.65
CA LEU A 11 -21.16 -28.90 -18.74
C LEU A 11 -22.29 -28.74 -19.79
N GLY A 12 -21.94 -28.30 -21.00
CA GLY A 12 -22.90 -28.11 -22.08
C GLY A 12 -23.52 -29.44 -22.51
N GLY A 13 -24.86 -29.51 -22.50
CA GLY A 13 -25.60 -30.66 -22.96
C GLY A 13 -25.63 -31.88 -22.01
N ALA A 14 -25.12 -31.77 -20.81
CA ALA A 14 -25.11 -32.83 -19.81
C ALA A 14 -25.11 -32.27 -18.36
N THR A 15 -25.31 -33.17 -17.39
CA THR A 15 -25.19 -32.81 -15.96
C THR A 15 -23.73 -32.81 -15.53
N ALA A 16 -23.26 -31.70 -14.96
CA ALA A 16 -21.92 -31.61 -14.42
C ALA A 16 -21.82 -32.28 -13.05
N GLN A 17 -20.72 -33.01 -12.85
CA GLN A 17 -20.31 -33.48 -11.52
C GLN A 17 -19.06 -32.66 -11.11
N ILE A 18 -19.23 -31.81 -10.09
CA ILE A 18 -18.16 -30.94 -9.62
C ILE A 18 -17.68 -31.47 -8.25
N TRP A 19 -16.44 -31.96 -8.20
CA TRP A 19 -15.85 -32.52 -6.98
C TRP A 19 -15.24 -31.45 -6.12
N LYS A 20 -14.63 -30.42 -6.72
CA LYS A 20 -14.02 -29.31 -6.00
C LYS A 20 -13.81 -28.11 -6.92
N VAL A 21 -14.05 -26.92 -6.37
CA VAL A 21 -13.69 -25.65 -7.01
C VAL A 21 -12.58 -25.02 -6.20
N TYR A 22 -11.51 -24.63 -6.87
CA TYR A 22 -10.38 -23.95 -6.22
C TYR A 22 -10.34 -22.51 -6.70
N TYR A 23 -10.11 -21.61 -5.76
CA TYR A 23 -9.71 -20.24 -6.01
C TYR A 23 -8.41 -19.97 -5.27
N THR A 24 -7.38 -19.57 -6.00
CA THR A 24 -6.15 -19.09 -5.38
C THR A 24 -6.23 -17.59 -5.33
N ALA A 25 -6.16 -17.04 -4.14
CA ALA A 25 -6.13 -15.60 -3.93
C ALA A 25 -4.92 -14.98 -4.64
N LYS A 26 -5.12 -13.82 -5.25
CA LYS A 26 -4.03 -13.10 -5.90
C LYS A 26 -3.19 -12.42 -4.83
N GLU A 27 -1.95 -12.84 -4.73
CA GLU A 27 -0.93 -12.14 -3.95
C GLU A 27 -0.15 -11.21 -4.87
N ALA A 28 0.24 -10.05 -4.36
CA ALA A 28 1.13 -9.13 -5.04
C ALA A 28 2.12 -8.53 -4.04
N SER A 29 3.36 -8.38 -4.48
CA SER A 29 4.42 -7.78 -3.67
C SER A 29 5.26 -6.87 -4.53
N TRP A 30 5.61 -5.72 -3.99
CA TRP A 30 6.44 -4.71 -4.64
C TRP A 30 7.62 -4.38 -3.74
N SER A 31 8.83 -4.64 -4.21
CA SER A 31 10.06 -4.16 -3.62
C SER A 31 10.19 -2.63 -3.80
N ALA A 32 11.19 -2.02 -3.18
CA ALA A 32 11.49 -0.60 -3.40
C ALA A 32 11.69 -0.25 -4.88
N ALA A 33 12.36 -1.12 -5.64
CA ALA A 33 12.56 -0.93 -7.08
C ALA A 33 11.24 -1.01 -7.85
N ASP A 34 10.36 -1.98 -7.52
CA ASP A 34 9.05 -2.11 -8.15
C ASP A 34 8.15 -0.91 -7.83
N ILE A 35 8.18 -0.40 -6.59
CA ILE A 35 7.45 0.81 -6.17
C ILE A 35 7.91 2.02 -7.00
N LEU A 36 9.21 2.21 -7.16
CA LEU A 36 9.77 3.31 -7.95
C LEU A 36 9.44 3.19 -9.45
N ALA A 37 9.34 1.97 -9.96
CA ALA A 37 8.94 1.70 -11.35
C ALA A 37 7.42 1.82 -11.57
N ALA A 38 6.61 1.83 -10.52
CA ALA A 38 5.15 1.84 -10.58
C ALA A 38 4.53 3.22 -10.86
N GLY A 39 5.29 4.18 -11.39
CA GLY A 39 4.87 5.58 -11.58
C GLY A 39 3.52 5.77 -12.26
N GLU A 40 3.09 4.86 -13.14
CA GLU A 40 1.80 4.91 -13.84
C GLU A 40 0.92 3.65 -13.62
N GLY A 41 1.11 2.97 -12.49
CA GLY A 41 0.26 1.86 -12.08
C GLY A 41 0.76 0.48 -12.52
N SER A 42 1.26 -0.28 -11.57
CA SER A 42 1.62 -1.69 -11.73
C SER A 42 0.73 -2.54 -10.84
N ASN A 43 -0.12 -3.37 -11.41
CA ASN A 43 -1.05 -4.24 -10.66
C ASN A 43 -1.86 -3.49 -9.58
N GLY A 44 -2.35 -2.29 -9.88
CA GLY A 44 -3.14 -1.46 -8.97
C GLY A 44 -2.34 -0.54 -8.06
N LEU A 45 -1.00 -0.65 -8.00
CA LEU A 45 -0.14 0.27 -7.27
C LEU A 45 0.27 1.46 -8.15
N THR A 46 0.19 2.67 -7.63
CA THR A 46 0.66 3.89 -8.31
C THR A 46 1.43 4.77 -7.33
N LEU A 47 2.56 5.29 -7.79
CA LEU A 47 3.37 6.23 -7.04
C LEU A 47 3.02 7.65 -7.46
N CYS A 48 2.54 8.47 -6.54
CA CYS A 48 2.08 9.83 -6.80
C CYS A 48 3.05 10.88 -6.28
N GLY A 49 3.20 11.98 -7.02
CA GLY A 49 4.09 13.10 -6.69
C GLY A 49 5.50 12.93 -7.21
N ASP A 50 6.23 14.06 -7.23
CA ASP A 50 7.57 14.15 -7.81
C ASP A 50 8.69 13.88 -6.81
N GLY A 51 9.85 13.51 -7.33
CA GLY A 51 11.10 13.41 -6.56
C GLY A 51 11.24 12.14 -5.74
N TRP A 52 10.49 11.10 -6.03
CA TRP A 52 10.75 9.78 -5.48
C TRP A 52 12.10 9.27 -5.98
N SER A 53 12.87 8.69 -5.10
CA SER A 53 14.21 8.19 -5.40
C SER A 53 14.53 6.93 -4.60
N ASN A 54 15.47 6.14 -5.10
CA ASN A 54 16.06 5.08 -4.31
C ASN A 54 16.95 5.70 -3.23
N ASN A 55 16.68 5.36 -1.96
CA ASN A 55 17.54 5.72 -0.86
C ASN A 55 18.23 4.45 -0.37
N ASN A 56 19.46 4.25 -0.84
CA ASN A 56 20.25 3.08 -0.49
C ASN A 56 20.56 3.06 1.02
N ALA A 57 20.01 2.08 1.72
CA ALA A 57 20.27 1.89 3.15
C ALA A 57 21.48 0.95 3.34
N THR A 58 22.41 1.37 4.16
CA THR A 58 23.65 0.60 4.45
C THR A 58 23.52 -0.35 5.63
N TYR A 59 22.36 -0.42 6.25
CA TYR A 59 22.09 -1.26 7.43
C TYR A 59 20.74 -1.97 7.34
N GLU A 60 20.70 -3.16 7.90
CA GLU A 60 19.49 -3.97 7.98
C GLU A 60 18.45 -3.34 8.90
N LYS A 61 17.18 -3.43 8.47
CA LYS A 61 16.01 -3.07 9.26
C LYS A 61 15.06 -4.24 9.33
N THR A 62 14.60 -4.56 10.53
CA THR A 62 13.59 -5.58 10.77
C THR A 62 12.24 -4.88 11.03
N PHE A 63 11.22 -5.32 10.32
CA PHE A 63 9.84 -4.83 10.44
C PHE A 63 9.02 -5.77 11.33
N GLU A 64 7.83 -5.33 11.74
CA GLU A 64 6.98 -6.06 12.68
C GLU A 64 6.52 -7.43 12.14
N ASP A 65 6.43 -7.59 10.82
CA ASP A 65 6.12 -8.87 10.16
C ASP A 65 7.30 -9.86 10.11
N GLY A 66 8.45 -9.49 10.69
CA GLY A 66 9.68 -10.26 10.66
C GLY A 66 10.50 -10.11 9.37
N PHE A 67 10.03 -9.31 8.40
CA PHE A 67 10.79 -9.01 7.21
C PHE A 67 12.01 -8.16 7.57
N SER A 68 13.17 -8.61 7.13
CA SER A 68 14.41 -7.86 7.27
C SER A 68 14.85 -7.35 5.90
N ALA A 69 14.97 -6.03 5.78
CA ALA A 69 15.46 -5.37 4.59
C ALA A 69 16.85 -4.81 4.82
N LEU A 70 17.79 -5.29 4.02
CA LEU A 70 19.09 -4.65 3.84
C LEU A 70 19.03 -3.93 2.48
N GLY A 71 19.25 -2.62 2.48
CA GLY A 71 19.39 -1.87 1.25
C GLY A 71 18.24 -0.93 0.94
N ASP A 72 17.77 -0.98 -0.28
CA ASP A 72 17.00 0.06 -0.93
C ASP A 72 15.60 0.28 -0.36
N ASN A 73 15.20 1.54 -0.28
CA ASN A 73 13.82 1.94 -0.04
C ASN A 73 13.39 3.05 -1.00
N ALA A 74 12.10 3.08 -1.34
CA ALA A 74 11.50 4.16 -2.08
C ALA A 74 11.29 5.34 -1.12
N LYS A 75 12.08 6.40 -1.31
CA LYS A 75 12.01 7.63 -0.51
C LYS A 75 11.26 8.70 -1.29
N ALA A 76 10.20 9.22 -0.67
CA ALA A 76 9.45 10.34 -1.21
C ALA A 76 10.33 11.60 -1.32
N GLY A 77 10.03 12.42 -2.31
CA GLY A 77 10.61 13.75 -2.48
C GLY A 77 10.26 14.70 -1.31
N SER A 78 10.61 15.95 -1.44
CA SER A 78 10.42 16.96 -0.38
C SER A 78 8.95 17.37 -0.16
N LYS A 79 8.07 17.10 -1.12
CA LYS A 79 6.65 17.47 -1.07
C LYS A 79 5.87 16.43 -0.25
N LYS A 80 5.34 16.85 0.88
CA LYS A 80 4.46 16.03 1.73
C LYS A 80 3.10 15.87 1.08
N ALA A 81 2.40 14.77 1.38
CA ALA A 81 1.00 14.61 1.02
C ALA A 81 0.15 15.78 1.55
N SER A 82 -0.61 16.42 0.70
CA SER A 82 -1.32 17.67 1.00
C SER A 82 -2.74 17.69 0.40
N GLY A 83 -3.61 18.51 1.00
CA GLY A 83 -4.94 18.83 0.51
C GLY A 83 -4.94 19.95 -0.53
N GLU A 84 -6.13 20.35 -0.97
CA GLU A 84 -6.34 21.42 -1.94
C GLU A 84 -5.79 22.78 -1.45
N ASP A 85 -5.78 23.00 -0.15
CA ASP A 85 -5.23 24.20 0.48
C ASP A 85 -3.68 24.20 0.56
N GLY A 86 -3.02 23.19 0.02
CA GLY A 86 -1.57 23.00 0.04
C GLY A 86 -1.00 22.61 1.40
N LYS A 87 -1.84 22.45 2.45
CA LYS A 87 -1.37 22.00 3.76
C LYS A 87 -1.27 20.49 3.82
N SER A 88 -0.34 20.00 4.65
CA SER A 88 -0.19 18.57 4.90
C SER A 88 -1.47 17.97 5.46
N VAL A 89 -1.92 16.85 4.87
CA VAL A 89 -3.09 16.10 5.34
C VAL A 89 -2.74 15.14 6.48
N ALA A 90 -3.76 14.81 7.27
CA ALA A 90 -3.66 13.89 8.39
C ALA A 90 -4.94 13.05 8.49
N GLY A 91 -4.94 11.87 7.87
CA GLY A 91 -6.08 10.94 7.85
C GLY A 91 -7.20 11.32 6.88
N THR A 92 -6.91 12.15 5.88
CA THR A 92 -7.82 12.50 4.77
C THR A 92 -7.16 12.19 3.44
N VAL A 93 -7.96 12.11 2.36
CA VAL A 93 -7.45 11.83 1.01
C VAL A 93 -6.54 12.97 0.54
N PRO A 94 -5.28 12.70 0.18
CA PRO A 94 -4.40 13.72 -0.40
C PRO A 94 -4.76 13.98 -1.87
N VAL A 95 -4.54 15.21 -2.32
CA VAL A 95 -4.71 15.61 -3.73
C VAL A 95 -3.41 16.03 -4.40
N ALA A 96 -2.35 16.24 -3.59
CA ALA A 96 -1.03 16.62 -4.09
C ALA A 96 0.08 16.14 -3.15
N GLY A 97 1.34 16.28 -3.59
CA GLY A 97 2.51 15.80 -2.85
C GLY A 97 2.78 14.32 -3.07
N CYS A 98 3.62 13.73 -2.22
CA CYS A 98 4.06 12.34 -2.37
C CYS A 98 3.21 11.39 -1.52
N TYR A 99 2.57 10.44 -2.19
CA TYR A 99 1.81 9.34 -1.59
C TYR A 99 1.78 8.15 -2.55
N VAL A 100 1.33 7.01 -2.07
CA VAL A 100 1.10 5.81 -2.86
C VAL A 100 -0.39 5.56 -2.93
N THR A 101 -0.91 5.18 -4.10
CA THR A 101 -2.27 4.63 -4.21
C THR A 101 -2.24 3.17 -4.53
N TYR A 102 -3.24 2.45 -4.03
CA TYR A 102 -3.47 1.05 -4.35
C TYR A 102 -4.96 0.80 -4.61
N THR A 103 -5.28 0.21 -5.76
CA THR A 103 -6.64 -0.25 -6.06
C THR A 103 -6.72 -1.75 -5.86
N ALA A 104 -7.50 -2.19 -4.89
CA ALA A 104 -7.59 -3.59 -4.51
C ALA A 104 -8.39 -4.40 -5.55
N PRO A 105 -7.84 -5.52 -6.08
CA PRO A 105 -8.56 -6.36 -7.04
C PRO A 105 -9.63 -7.25 -6.38
N ALA A 106 -9.51 -7.51 -5.10
CA ALA A 106 -10.43 -8.28 -4.27
C ALA A 106 -10.41 -7.76 -2.83
N ASN A 107 -11.30 -8.26 -1.97
CA ASN A 107 -11.17 -8.04 -0.53
C ASN A 107 -9.90 -8.72 -0.04
N GLY A 108 -9.18 -8.07 0.87
CA GLY A 108 -7.92 -8.63 1.36
C GLY A 108 -7.18 -7.69 2.30
N THR A 109 -5.89 -7.94 2.44
CA THR A 109 -5.01 -7.21 3.35
C THR A 109 -3.90 -6.53 2.55
N LEU A 110 -3.79 -5.22 2.67
CA LEU A 110 -2.67 -4.42 2.19
C LEU A 110 -1.71 -4.16 3.34
N SER A 111 -0.42 -4.42 3.14
CA SER A 111 0.62 -4.20 4.13
C SER A 111 1.75 -3.36 3.53
N ILE A 112 2.28 -2.42 4.33
CA ILE A 112 3.30 -1.47 3.90
C ILE A 112 4.40 -1.39 4.95
N ASP A 113 5.61 -1.80 4.57
CA ASP A 113 6.80 -1.68 5.42
C ASP A 113 7.39 -0.28 5.25
N THR A 114 7.34 0.52 6.31
CA THR A 114 7.66 1.93 6.27
C THR A 114 8.36 2.41 7.54
N LYS A 115 9.09 3.51 7.42
CA LYS A 115 9.66 4.25 8.56
C LYS A 115 8.70 5.33 9.02
N ILE A 116 8.39 5.34 10.30
CA ILE A 116 7.56 6.39 10.93
C ILE A 116 8.46 7.22 11.85
N GLY A 117 8.66 8.49 11.53
CA GLY A 117 9.45 9.42 12.34
C GLY A 117 8.78 9.73 13.70
N LYS A 118 9.56 10.22 14.66
CA LYS A 118 9.06 10.66 15.99
C LYS A 118 7.83 11.55 15.85
N GLY A 119 6.75 11.19 16.55
CA GLY A 119 5.50 11.95 16.60
C GLY A 119 4.72 12.01 15.28
N LYS A 120 5.12 11.23 14.26
CA LYS A 120 4.42 11.14 12.98
C LYS A 120 3.45 9.97 12.97
N THR A 121 2.52 10.04 12.03
CA THR A 121 1.50 9.01 11.82
C THR A 121 1.48 8.61 10.35
N PHE A 122 1.51 7.32 10.09
CA PHE A 122 1.27 6.78 8.75
C PHE A 122 -0.21 6.45 8.60
N TYR A 123 -0.79 6.82 7.48
CA TYR A 123 -2.20 6.65 7.18
C TYR A 123 -2.40 5.80 5.94
N VAL A 124 -3.43 4.96 5.96
CA VAL A 124 -4.05 4.35 4.79
C VAL A 124 -5.52 4.76 4.77
N VAL A 125 -5.92 5.54 3.75
CA VAL A 125 -7.24 6.17 3.66
C VAL A 125 -7.91 5.70 2.37
N ALA A 126 -9.15 5.23 2.45
CA ALA A 126 -9.95 4.90 1.27
C ALA A 126 -10.38 6.19 0.52
N ALA A 127 -10.70 6.08 -0.76
CA ALA A 127 -11.12 7.21 -1.59
C ALA A 127 -12.38 7.93 -1.08
N ASP A 128 -13.22 7.26 -0.28
CA ASP A 128 -14.39 7.83 0.38
C ASP A 128 -14.05 8.61 1.68
N GLY A 129 -12.76 8.71 2.03
CA GLY A 129 -12.27 9.38 3.23
C GLY A 129 -12.21 8.48 4.49
N THR A 130 -12.65 7.23 4.40
CA THR A 130 -12.58 6.29 5.53
C THR A 130 -11.12 5.90 5.80
N LYS A 131 -10.68 6.01 7.06
CA LYS A 131 -9.35 5.53 7.47
C LYS A 131 -9.37 4.01 7.59
N ALA A 132 -8.62 3.33 6.71
CA ALA A 132 -8.45 1.88 6.75
C ALA A 132 -7.35 1.45 7.71
N ALA A 133 -6.32 2.30 7.89
CA ALA A 133 -5.29 2.11 8.93
C ALA A 133 -4.68 3.44 9.36
N GLU A 134 -4.23 3.47 10.61
CA GLU A 134 -3.50 4.59 11.21
C GLU A 134 -2.50 4.05 12.23
N VAL A 135 -1.20 4.30 12.01
CA VAL A 135 -0.14 3.92 12.94
C VAL A 135 0.66 5.15 13.33
N LYS A 136 0.56 5.53 14.61
CA LYS A 136 1.27 6.66 15.19
C LYS A 136 2.53 6.20 15.92
N ASN A 137 3.66 6.79 15.59
CA ASN A 137 4.86 6.61 16.37
C ASN A 137 4.84 7.52 17.61
N THR A 138 4.75 6.90 18.77
CA THR A 138 4.76 7.59 20.09
C THR A 138 6.12 7.55 20.77
N THR A 139 7.15 6.99 20.15
CA THR A 139 8.50 6.90 20.72
C THR A 139 9.34 8.15 20.43
N ASP A 140 10.46 8.26 21.11
CA ASP A 140 11.41 9.37 20.92
C ASP A 140 12.34 9.19 19.69
N ALA A 141 12.26 8.05 19.01
CA ALA A 141 13.05 7.74 17.81
C ALA A 141 12.13 7.38 16.64
N SER A 142 12.69 7.26 15.45
CA SER A 142 11.97 6.65 14.32
C SER A 142 11.76 5.16 14.56
N THR A 143 10.59 4.66 14.14
CA THR A 143 10.24 3.23 14.18
C THR A 143 10.09 2.68 12.77
N TYR A 144 10.26 1.37 12.63
CA TYR A 144 10.12 0.63 11.38
C TYR A 144 8.92 -0.30 11.54
N ASN A 145 7.83 0.02 10.86
CA ASN A 145 6.54 -0.59 11.09
C ASN A 145 6.00 -1.24 9.83
N THR A 146 5.27 -2.33 9.99
CA THR A 146 4.37 -2.87 8.99
C THR A 146 2.97 -2.31 9.22
N VAL A 147 2.54 -1.39 8.38
CA VAL A 147 1.19 -0.82 8.44
C VAL A 147 0.25 -1.70 7.64
N THR A 148 -0.73 -2.29 8.31
CA THR A 148 -1.67 -3.25 7.72
C THR A 148 -3.08 -2.68 7.68
N ALA A 149 -3.74 -2.77 6.52
CA ALA A 149 -5.10 -2.30 6.29
C ALA A 149 -5.96 -3.40 5.64
N GLN A 150 -7.19 -3.57 6.11
CA GLN A 150 -8.19 -4.35 5.38
C GLN A 150 -8.67 -3.51 4.19
N VAL A 151 -8.70 -4.12 3.01
CA VAL A 151 -9.08 -3.45 1.77
C VAL A 151 -10.22 -4.20 1.08
N GLU A 152 -11.08 -3.45 0.40
CA GLU A 152 -12.26 -3.98 -0.29
C GLU A 152 -12.06 -3.94 -1.81
N ALA A 153 -12.61 -4.93 -2.50
CA ALA A 153 -12.57 -5.06 -3.95
C ALA A 153 -13.01 -3.76 -4.66
N GLY A 154 -12.20 -3.32 -5.62
CA GLY A 154 -12.47 -2.15 -6.45
C GLY A 154 -12.28 -0.80 -5.78
N LYS A 155 -12.00 -0.75 -4.47
CA LYS A 155 -11.70 0.51 -3.78
C LYS A 155 -10.24 0.91 -3.94
N THR A 156 -10.01 2.21 -4.05
CA THR A 156 -8.66 2.82 -4.07
C THR A 156 -8.31 3.35 -2.68
N TYR A 157 -7.10 3.07 -2.25
CA TYR A 157 -6.53 3.48 -0.97
C TYR A 157 -5.32 4.36 -1.18
N TYR A 158 -5.15 5.37 -0.33
CA TYR A 158 -4.08 6.35 -0.33
C TYR A 158 -3.20 6.13 0.90
N ALA A 159 -1.91 5.86 0.70
CA ALA A 159 -0.97 5.57 1.77
C ALA A 159 0.13 6.64 1.85
N TYR A 160 0.32 7.25 3.01
CA TYR A 160 1.27 8.35 3.19
C TYR A 160 1.66 8.59 4.65
N LEU A 161 2.77 9.29 4.85
CA LEU A 161 3.20 9.75 6.17
C LEU A 161 2.70 11.19 6.40
N GLY A 162 1.84 11.38 7.39
CA GLY A 162 1.25 12.67 7.73
C GLY A 162 2.28 13.68 8.22
N GLY A 163 2.35 14.85 7.58
CA GLY A 163 3.24 15.94 7.93
C GLY A 163 4.74 15.66 7.73
N ALA A 164 5.08 14.60 6.99
CA ALA A 164 6.46 14.24 6.63
C ALA A 164 6.49 13.50 5.28
N THR A 165 7.68 13.13 4.82
CA THR A 165 7.88 12.35 3.59
C THR A 165 8.11 10.88 3.94
N ALA A 166 7.47 9.98 3.19
CA ALA A 166 7.53 8.54 3.44
C ALA A 166 8.85 7.92 2.95
N GLN A 167 9.25 6.84 3.63
CA GLN A 167 10.24 5.87 3.16
C GLN A 167 9.58 4.49 3.22
N ILE A 168 9.49 3.80 2.08
CA ILE A 168 8.78 2.54 1.93
C ILE A 168 9.75 1.49 1.38
N TRP A 169 9.85 0.35 2.08
CA TRP A 169 10.72 -0.78 1.69
C TRP A 169 9.97 -1.81 0.87
N LYS A 170 8.72 -2.05 1.23
CA LYS A 170 7.89 -3.07 0.61
C LYS A 170 6.43 -2.70 0.70
N VAL A 171 5.68 -3.02 -0.33
CA VAL A 171 4.22 -3.07 -0.31
C VAL A 171 3.82 -4.47 -0.70
N TYR A 172 2.85 -5.07 -0.02
CA TYR A 172 2.32 -6.37 -0.40
C TYR A 172 0.84 -6.49 -0.08
N TYR A 173 0.17 -7.32 -0.86
CA TYR A 173 -1.26 -7.55 -0.79
C TYR A 173 -1.54 -9.05 -0.81
N THR A 174 -2.45 -9.47 0.06
CA THR A 174 -2.97 -10.84 0.13
C THR A 174 -4.49 -10.78 0.14
N ALA A 175 -5.16 -11.47 -0.82
CA ALA A 175 -6.61 -11.60 -0.90
C ALA A 175 -7.12 -12.75 -0.04
#